data_ee68b685baae247186ad18a6fe8e95c9
#
_entry.id   ee68b685baae247186ad18a6fe8e95c9
#
_cell.length_a   1.000
_cell.length_b   1.000
_cell.length_c   1.000
_cell.angle_alpha   90.00
_cell.angle_beta   90.00
_cell.angle_gamma   90.00
#
_symmetry.space_group_name_H-M   'P 1'
#
loop_
_entity.id
_entity.type
_entity.pdbx_description
1 polymer ?
#
loop_
_entity_poly.entity_id
_entity_poly.type
_entity_poly.pdbx_seq_one_letter_code
_entity_poly.pdbx_strand_id
1 'polypeptide(L)'
;MNFQITEYCHHILEEYIEEGDICIDATAGNGGDTEFLCQKVGETGNVYAFDVQEMAIAHTRERLEKANLSTRAKLIQDGHEKMQTYVKEEAKVIIFNFGYLPGTEPSVGP
;
A
#
# COMPACT_ATOMS: atom_id res chain seq x y z
N MET A 1 2.28 -18.00 -7.41
CA MET A 1 3.62 -17.42 -7.30
C MET A 1 3.60 -16.01 -6.78
N ASN A 2 2.62 -15.23 -7.21
CA ASN A 2 2.63 -13.82 -6.82
C ASN A 2 2.49 -13.63 -5.32
N PHE A 3 1.62 -14.43 -4.70
CA PHE A 3 1.46 -14.27 -3.26
C PHE A 3 2.75 -14.60 -2.53
N GLN A 4 3.54 -15.53 -3.06
CA GLN A 4 4.81 -15.88 -2.43
C GLN A 4 5.78 -14.73 -2.54
N ILE A 5 5.79 -14.06 -3.69
CA ILE A 5 6.65 -12.89 -3.86
C ILE A 5 6.23 -11.79 -2.91
N THR A 6 4.92 -11.59 -2.75
CA THR A 6 4.41 -10.59 -1.84
C THR A 6 4.84 -10.89 -0.41
N GLU A 7 4.72 -12.14 0.02
CA GLU A 7 5.14 -12.51 1.36
C GLU A 7 6.62 -12.29 1.56
N TYR A 8 7.40 -12.62 0.52
CA TYR A 8 8.83 -12.42 0.61
C TYR A 8 9.17 -10.94 0.78
N CYS A 9 8.50 -10.09 0.03
CA CYS A 9 8.72 -8.65 0.16
C CYS A 9 8.34 -8.15 1.55
N HIS A 10 7.23 -8.64 2.09
CA HIS A 10 6.83 -8.25 3.44
C HIS A 10 7.89 -8.65 4.46
N HIS A 11 8.45 -9.84 4.29
CA HIS A 11 9.45 -10.32 5.22
C HIS A 11 10.68 -9.43 5.22
N ILE A 12 11.11 -9.01 4.05
CA ILE A 12 12.25 -8.12 3.93
C ILE A 12 11.93 -6.75 4.51
N LEU A 13 10.76 -6.21 4.16
CA LEU A 13 10.38 -4.87 4.60
C LEU A 13 10.12 -4.81 6.08
N GLU A 14 9.76 -5.94 6.67
CA GLU A 14 9.46 -6.00 8.09
C GLU A 14 10.63 -5.49 8.93
N GLU A 15 11.85 -5.76 8.48
CA GLU A 15 13.03 -5.33 9.20
C GLU A 15 13.49 -3.93 8.78
N TYR A 16 12.98 -3.45 7.65
CA TYR A 16 13.43 -2.18 7.09
C TYR A 16 12.58 -1.01 7.55
N ILE A 17 11.28 -1.22 7.72
CA ILE A 17 10.35 -0.15 8.09
C ILE A 17 10.34 0.01 9.59
N GLU A 18 10.46 1.25 10.05
CA GLU A 18 10.49 1.57 11.46
C GLU A 18 9.31 2.40 11.84
N GLU A 19 8.99 2.40 13.12
CA GLU A 19 7.89 3.20 13.63
C GLU A 19 8.16 4.67 13.35
N GLY A 20 7.14 5.36 12.88
CA GLY A 20 7.26 6.76 12.52
C GLY A 20 7.53 7.00 11.05
N ASP A 21 7.82 5.94 10.31
CA ASP A 21 8.11 6.08 8.88
C ASP A 21 6.89 6.45 8.08
N ILE A 22 7.13 7.02 6.91
CA ILE A 22 6.11 7.31 5.93
C ILE A 22 6.27 6.30 4.80
N CYS A 23 5.20 5.62 4.45
CA CYS A 23 5.23 4.64 3.37
C CYS A 23 4.12 4.92 2.39
N ILE A 24 4.29 4.45 1.17
CA ILE A 24 3.31 4.64 0.11
C ILE A 24 2.95 3.29 -0.47
N ASP A 25 1.65 3.02 -0.56
CA ASP A 25 1.13 1.89 -1.31
C ASP A 25 0.55 2.47 -2.60
N ALA A 26 1.25 2.27 -3.70
CA ALA A 26 0.88 2.90 -4.96
C ALA A 26 -0.35 2.26 -5.60
N THR A 27 -0.70 1.05 -5.16
CA THR A 27 -1.87 0.35 -5.69
C THR A 27 -2.53 -0.40 -4.54
N ALA A 28 -3.48 0.24 -3.87
CA ALA A 28 -4.06 -0.28 -2.64
C ALA A 28 -4.77 -1.63 -2.83
N GLY A 29 -5.52 -1.76 -3.91
CA GLY A 29 -6.21 -3.00 -4.19
C GLY A 29 -7.14 -3.41 -3.08
N ASN A 30 -6.95 -4.59 -2.52
CA ASN A 30 -7.80 -5.07 -1.44
C ASN A 30 -7.29 -4.63 -0.06
N GLY A 31 -6.19 -3.89 -0.01
CA GLY A 31 -5.72 -3.32 1.23
C GLY A 31 -4.71 -4.17 2.00
N GLY A 32 -4.29 -5.30 1.45
CA GLY A 32 -3.38 -6.18 2.16
C GLY A 32 -2.03 -5.53 2.44
N ASP A 33 -1.45 -4.91 1.43
CA ASP A 33 -0.17 -4.25 1.60
C ASP A 33 -0.33 -3.00 2.45
N THR A 34 -1.43 -2.27 2.26
CA THR A 34 -1.68 -1.09 3.08
C THR A 34 -1.76 -1.46 4.55
N GLU A 35 -2.47 -2.53 4.87
CA GLU A 35 -2.57 -2.98 6.24
C GLU A 35 -1.20 -3.35 6.82
N PHE A 36 -0.41 -4.07 6.05
CA PHE A 36 0.92 -4.44 6.47
C PHE A 36 1.76 -3.20 6.78
N LEU A 37 1.75 -2.22 5.88
CA LEU A 37 2.53 -1.01 6.08
C LEU A 37 2.05 -0.25 7.32
N CYS A 38 0.73 -0.19 7.52
CA CYS A 38 0.20 0.51 8.68
C CYS A 38 0.64 -0.13 9.99
N GLN A 39 0.75 -1.46 10.00
CA GLN A 39 1.25 -2.14 11.18
C GLN A 39 2.69 -1.77 11.46
N LYS A 40 3.49 -1.64 10.42
CA LYS A 40 4.92 -1.43 10.59
C LYS A 40 5.28 0.00 10.93
N VAL A 41 4.53 0.98 10.40
CA VAL A 41 4.85 2.37 10.70
C VAL A 41 4.38 2.81 12.08
N GLY A 42 3.52 2.04 12.72
CA GLY A 42 3.10 2.34 14.08
C GLY A 42 2.17 3.54 14.17
N GLU A 43 1.91 3.94 15.41
CA GLU A 43 0.96 5.04 15.64
C GLU A 43 1.50 6.39 15.18
N THR A 44 2.80 6.52 15.11
CA THR A 44 3.41 7.80 14.74
C THR A 44 3.75 7.89 13.26
N GLY A 45 3.57 6.80 12.53
CA GLY A 45 3.85 6.80 11.10
C GLY A 45 2.60 7.00 10.29
N ASN A 46 2.78 6.99 8.97
CA ASN A 46 1.67 7.22 8.05
C ASN A 46 1.86 6.41 6.78
N VAL A 47 0.74 6.01 6.20
CA VAL A 47 0.75 5.31 4.92
C VAL A 47 -0.19 6.04 3.98
N TYR A 48 0.30 6.38 2.80
CA TYR A 48 -0.53 6.94 1.75
C TYR A 48 -0.83 5.82 0.77
N ALA A 49 -2.11 5.53 0.57
CA ALA A 49 -2.50 4.43 -0.30
C ALA A 49 -3.34 4.97 -1.45
N PHE A 50 -2.94 4.62 -2.66
CA PHE A 50 -3.55 5.14 -3.88
C PHE A 50 -4.25 4.03 -4.63
N ASP A 51 -5.38 4.36 -5.21
CA ASP A 51 -6.03 3.50 -6.19
C ASP A 51 -7.02 4.34 -6.96
N VAL A 52 -7.16 4.04 -8.24
CA VAL A 52 -8.13 4.78 -9.05
C VAL A 52 -9.54 4.24 -8.88
N GLN A 53 -9.68 3.03 -8.37
CA GLN A 53 -10.98 2.39 -8.25
C GLN A 53 -11.59 2.67 -6.89
N GLU A 54 -12.82 3.16 -6.92
CA GLU A 54 -13.53 3.46 -5.69
C GLU A 54 -13.68 2.22 -4.83
N MET A 55 -13.94 1.08 -5.45
CA MET A 55 -14.14 -0.16 -4.70
C MET A 55 -12.88 -0.57 -3.96
N ALA A 56 -11.72 -0.35 -4.58
CA ALA A 56 -10.46 -0.68 -3.92
C ALA A 56 -10.25 0.18 -2.68
N ILE A 57 -10.58 1.47 -2.80
CA ILE A 57 -10.47 2.37 -1.66
C ILE A 57 -11.43 1.95 -0.56
N ALA A 58 -12.66 1.57 -0.92
CA ALA A 58 -13.65 1.16 0.06
C ALA A 58 -13.22 -0.12 0.78
N HIS A 59 -12.72 -1.10 0.04
CA HIS A 59 -12.27 -2.35 0.64
C HIS A 59 -11.09 -2.11 1.58
N THR A 60 -10.16 -1.27 1.15
CA THR A 60 -9.01 -0.96 1.98
C THR A 60 -9.44 -0.26 3.26
N ARG A 61 -10.37 0.69 3.16
CA ARG A 61 -10.86 1.40 4.33
C ARG A 61 -11.49 0.43 5.32
N GLU A 62 -12.34 -0.44 4.83
CA GLU A 62 -13.02 -1.40 5.69
C GLU A 62 -12.01 -2.30 6.39
N ARG A 63 -11.02 -2.75 5.64
CA ARG A 63 -9.99 -3.63 6.19
C ARG A 63 -9.21 -2.94 7.31
N LEU A 64 -8.85 -1.67 7.09
CA LEU A 64 -8.10 -0.93 8.09
C LEU A 64 -8.93 -0.63 9.32
N GLU A 65 -10.23 -0.36 9.13
CA GLU A 65 -11.10 -0.10 10.26
C GLU A 65 -11.25 -1.33 11.13
N LYS A 66 -11.37 -2.50 10.51
CA LYS A 66 -11.48 -3.73 11.28
C LYS A 66 -10.20 -4.04 12.05
N ALA A 67 -9.08 -3.58 11.55
CA ALA A 67 -7.80 -3.82 12.20
C ALA A 67 -7.40 -2.67 13.13
N ASN A 68 -8.24 -1.65 13.26
CA ASN A 68 -7.96 -0.47 14.07
C ASN A 68 -6.72 0.28 13.61
N LEU A 69 -6.56 0.34 12.30
CA LEU A 69 -5.39 1.00 11.70
C LEU A 69 -5.76 2.19 10.84
N SER A 70 -7.05 2.54 10.77
CA SER A 70 -7.50 3.53 9.80
C SER A 70 -6.88 4.90 10.03
N THR A 71 -6.50 5.23 11.26
CA THR A 71 -5.91 6.53 11.52
C THR A 71 -4.48 6.64 11.02
N ARG A 72 -3.87 5.54 10.65
CA ARG A 72 -2.49 5.53 10.18
C ARG A 72 -2.38 5.67 8.66
N ALA A 73 -3.50 5.74 7.96
CA ALA A 73 -3.49 5.74 6.51
C ALA A 73 -4.32 6.87 5.94
N LYS A 74 -3.87 7.39 4.82
CA LYS A 74 -4.64 8.31 4.01
C LYS A 74 -4.92 7.62 2.70
N LEU A 75 -6.21 7.38 2.43
CA LEU A 75 -6.62 6.67 1.23
C LEU A 75 -6.99 7.70 0.17
N ILE A 76 -6.35 7.59 -0.96
CA ILE A 76 -6.49 8.58 -2.02
C ILE A 76 -6.97 7.90 -3.29
N GLN A 77 -8.15 8.30 -3.75
CA GLN A 77 -8.70 7.74 -4.98
C GLN A 77 -8.15 8.52 -6.15
N ASP A 78 -6.94 8.17 -6.55
CA ASP A 78 -6.25 8.83 -7.65
C ASP A 78 -5.15 7.90 -8.13
N GLY A 79 -4.57 8.22 -9.27
CA GLY A 79 -3.47 7.44 -9.79
C GLY A 79 -2.19 7.73 -9.03
N HIS A 80 -1.36 6.70 -8.92
CA HIS A 80 -0.11 6.84 -8.18
C HIS A 80 0.86 7.81 -8.88
N GLU A 81 0.62 8.10 -10.15
CA GLU A 81 1.47 9.06 -10.83
C GLU A 81 1.33 10.46 -10.25
N LYS A 82 0.31 10.68 -9.43
CA LYS A 82 0.09 11.97 -8.79
C LYS A 82 0.56 11.99 -7.35
N MET A 83 1.34 11.00 -6.94
CA MET A 83 1.70 10.90 -5.53
C MET A 83 2.47 12.12 -5.05
N GLN A 84 3.25 12.75 -5.90
CA GLN A 84 3.99 13.95 -5.48
C GLN A 84 3.08 15.11 -5.14
N THR A 85 1.87 15.13 -5.69
CA THR A 85 0.90 16.13 -5.34
C THR A 85 0.40 15.97 -3.91
N TYR A 86 0.26 14.73 -3.48
CA TYR A 86 -0.34 14.44 -2.18
C TYR A 86 0.68 14.23 -1.07
N VAL A 87 1.83 13.64 -1.40
CA VAL A 87 2.81 13.26 -0.40
C VAL A 87 3.97 14.22 -0.45
N LYS A 88 4.12 15.00 0.61
CA LYS A 88 5.19 15.99 0.68
C LYS A 88 6.38 15.50 1.49
N GLU A 89 6.16 14.50 2.32
CA GLU A 89 7.23 13.93 3.14
C GLU A 89 8.02 12.91 2.33
N GLU A 90 9.20 12.62 2.80
CA GLU A 90 10.04 11.62 2.18
C GLU A 90 9.55 10.23 2.59
N ALA A 91 9.26 9.38 1.61
CA ALA A 91 8.75 8.04 1.89
C ALA A 91 9.89 7.07 2.07
N LYS A 92 9.78 6.22 3.09
CA LYS A 92 10.76 5.18 3.33
C LYS A 92 10.65 4.06 2.30
N VAL A 93 9.41 3.72 1.94
CA VAL A 93 9.14 2.61 1.03
C VAL A 93 7.97 2.99 0.15
N ILE A 94 8.06 2.63 -1.11
CA ILE A 94 6.93 2.75 -2.04
C ILE A 94 6.70 1.36 -2.61
N ILE A 95 5.52 0.81 -2.37
CA ILE A 95 5.17 -0.50 -2.88
C ILE A 95 4.31 -0.35 -4.13
N PHE A 96 4.72 -0.99 -5.20
CA PHE A 96 3.93 -1.10 -6.40
C PHE A 96 3.50 -2.55 -6.52
N ASN A 97 2.23 -2.80 -6.25
CA ASN A 97 1.68 -4.13 -6.48
C ASN A 97 0.71 -3.98 -7.62
N PHE A 98 1.16 -4.24 -8.83
CA PHE A 98 0.36 -3.95 -10.00
C PHE A 98 -0.83 -4.88 -10.14
N GLY A 99 -1.23 -5.50 -9.04
CA GLY A 99 -2.39 -6.33 -9.07
C GLY A 99 -2.23 -7.39 -10.10
N TYR A 100 -1.04 -7.88 -10.23
CA TYR A 100 -0.75 -8.84 -11.24
C TYR A 100 -1.77 -9.95 -11.18
N LEU A 101 -2.46 -10.12 -12.26
CA LEU A 101 -3.44 -11.18 -12.35
C LEU A 101 -2.86 -12.25 -13.25
N PRO A 102 -2.92 -13.50 -12.85
CA PRO A 102 -2.46 -14.57 -13.73
C PRO A 102 -3.13 -14.40 -15.09
N GLY A 103 -2.32 -14.40 -16.12
CA GLY A 103 -2.84 -14.24 -17.46
C GLY A 103 -2.88 -12.84 -17.98
N THR A 104 -2.65 -11.86 -17.11
CA THR A 104 -2.50 -10.55 -17.66
C THR A 104 -1.04 -10.33 -17.88
N GLU A 105 -0.63 -9.93 -18.48
CA GLU A 105 0.70 -9.86 -18.51
C GLU A 105 1.21 -8.72 -18.49
N PRO A 106 1.65 -8.62 -17.89
CA PRO A 106 1.84 -7.51 -17.87
C PRO A 106 2.63 -7.22 -18.75
N SER A 107 2.38 -7.98 -18.87
CA SER A 107 2.65 -7.76 -19.49
C SER A 107 2.95 -7.51 -19.96
N VAL A 108 2.92 -7.82 -19.86
CA VAL A 108 2.90 -7.57 -20.29
C VAL A 108 3.03 -7.18 -20.55
N GLY A 109 3.19 -7.45 -20.40
CA GLY A 109 3.04 -7.07 -20.71
C GLY A 109 3.23 -6.93 -20.76
N PRO A 110 3.30 -7.01 -21.02
CA PRO A 110 3.23 -6.69 -21.28
C PRO A 110 3.14 -6.31 -21.39
#